data_5058463b6f7a274b16b132a84af684cf
#
_entry.id   5058463b6f7a274b16b132a84af684cf
#
_cell.length_a   1.000
_cell.length_b   1.000
_cell.length_c   1.000
_cell.angle_alpha   90.00
_cell.angle_beta   90.00
_cell.angle_gamma   90.00
#
_symmetry.space_group_name_H-M   'P 1'
#
loop_
_entity.id
_entity.type
_entity.pdbx_description
1 polymer ?
#
loop_
_entity_poly.entity_id
_entity_poly.type
_entity_poly.pdbx_seq_one_letter_code
_entity_poly.pdbx_strand_id
1 'polypeptide(L)' 'MIMKKYICNVCGWVYDPAVGDPDNGIAPGTAFEDLPEDWVCPECGVGKEDFSVEE' A
#
# COMPACT_ATOMS: atom_id res chain seq x y z
N MET A 1 -5.82 17.29 -1.12
CA MET A 1 -6.52 16.00 -1.19
C MET A 1 -5.96 15.05 -0.14
N ILE A 2 -6.82 14.37 0.60
CA ILE A 2 -6.39 13.47 1.66
C ILE A 2 -6.28 12.06 1.12
N MET A 3 -5.08 11.48 1.23
CA MET A 3 -4.86 10.09 0.84
C MET A 3 -4.84 9.24 2.11
N LYS A 4 -5.63 8.18 2.11
CA LYS A 4 -5.74 7.31 3.28
C LYS A 4 -4.63 6.28 3.31
N LYS A 5 -4.19 5.94 4.50
CA LYS A 5 -3.25 4.85 4.68
C LYS A 5 -3.99 3.52 4.64
N TYR A 6 -3.30 2.49 4.23
CA TYR A 6 -3.85 1.13 4.20
C TYR A 6 -2.94 0.21 4.99
N ILE A 7 -3.54 -0.69 5.74
CA ILE A 7 -2.79 -1.63 6.57
C ILE A 7 -2.97 -3.05 6.05
N CYS A 8 -1.87 -3.78 6.00
CA CYS A 8 -1.90 -5.20 5.65
C CYS A 8 -2.55 -5.99 6.79
N ASN A 9 -3.59 -6.76 6.47
CA ASN A 9 -4.31 -7.52 7.47
C ASN A 9 -3.55 -8.77 7.92
N VAL A 10 -2.46 -9.10 7.27
CA VAL A 10 -1.69 -10.31 7.56
C VAL A 10 -0.47 -9.99 8.42
N CYS A 11 0.35 -9.03 8.02
CA CYS A 11 1.60 -8.72 8.73
C CYS A 11 1.59 -7.38 9.44
N GLY A 12 0.58 -6.53 9.16
CA GLY A 12 0.48 -5.22 9.80
C GLY A 12 1.30 -4.11 9.16
N TRP A 13 1.90 -4.36 8.00
CA TRP A 13 2.63 -3.32 7.29
C TRP A 13 1.67 -2.26 6.79
N VAL A 14 2.05 -1.00 6.92
CA VAL A 14 1.20 0.12 6.52
C VAL A 14 1.71 0.74 5.24
N TYR A 15 0.83 0.87 4.25
CA TYR A 15 1.11 1.63 3.04
C TYR A 15 0.73 3.08 3.26
N ASP A 16 1.72 3.97 3.25
CA ASP A 16 1.49 5.41 3.37
C ASP A 16 1.63 6.03 1.99
N PRO A 17 0.52 6.53 1.39
CA PRO A 17 0.59 7.11 0.05
C PRO A 17 1.58 8.28 -0.06
N ALA A 18 1.79 9.01 1.03
CA ALA A 18 2.74 10.14 1.01
C ALA A 18 4.19 9.67 0.84
N VAL A 19 4.47 8.44 1.27
CA VAL A 19 5.81 7.85 1.18
C VAL A 19 5.95 6.97 -0.07
N GLY A 20 4.87 6.29 -0.45
CA GLY A 20 4.89 5.32 -1.53
C GLY A 20 5.64 4.05 -1.15
N ASP A 21 6.14 3.37 -2.16
CA ASP A 21 6.93 2.16 -1.97
C ASP A 21 8.07 2.16 -2.99
N PRO A 22 9.09 3.03 -2.78
CA PRO A 22 10.15 3.20 -3.80
C PRO A 22 10.93 1.92 -4.07
N ASP A 23 11.02 1.02 -3.09
CA ASP A 23 11.73 -0.25 -3.28
C ASP A 23 11.04 -1.14 -4.31
N ASN A 24 9.75 -0.92 -4.54
CA ASN A 24 8.98 -1.64 -5.55
C ASN A 24 8.55 -0.75 -6.71
N GLY A 25 9.18 0.40 -6.85
CA GLY A 25 8.93 1.30 -7.97
C GLY A 25 7.69 2.17 -7.83
N ILE A 26 7.16 2.31 -6.63
CA ILE A 26 5.99 3.15 -6.38
C ILE A 26 6.44 4.50 -5.86
N ALA A 27 6.23 5.54 -6.65
CA ALA A 27 6.66 6.88 -6.27
C ALA A 27 5.83 7.43 -5.10
N PRO A 28 6.43 8.30 -4.26
CA PRO A 28 5.65 9.01 -3.25
C PRO A 28 4.50 9.79 -3.88
N GLY A 29 3.37 9.81 -3.20
CA GLY A 29 2.17 10.49 -3.70
C GLY A 29 1.24 9.60 -4.50
N THR A 30 1.52 8.29 -4.58
CA THR A 30 0.67 7.34 -5.29
C THR A 30 -0.40 6.81 -4.34
N ALA A 31 -1.67 7.02 -4.68
CA ALA A 31 -2.77 6.49 -3.89
C ALA A 31 -2.80 4.97 -3.96
N PHE A 32 -3.34 4.33 -2.92
CA PHE A 32 -3.39 2.86 -2.87
C PHE A 32 -4.16 2.28 -4.06
N GLU A 33 -5.27 2.91 -4.43
CA GLU A 33 -6.09 2.45 -5.57
C GLU A 33 -5.39 2.61 -6.91
N ASP A 34 -4.31 3.40 -6.97
CA ASP A 34 -3.52 3.58 -8.19
C ASP A 34 -2.38 2.58 -8.29
N LEU A 35 -2.21 1.72 -7.30
CA LEU A 35 -1.18 0.68 -7.36
C LEU A 35 -1.53 -0.35 -8.42
N PRO A 36 -0.50 -0.96 -9.06
CA PRO A 36 -0.75 -2.03 -10.02
C PRO A 36 -1.55 -3.18 -9.39
N GLU A 37 -2.33 -3.88 -10.21
CA GLU A 37 -3.13 -4.99 -9.70
C GLU A 37 -2.26 -6.12 -9.15
N ASP A 38 -1.06 -6.27 -9.68
CA ASP A 38 -0.12 -7.30 -9.23
C ASP A 38 0.80 -6.84 -8.10
N TRP A 39 0.59 -5.61 -7.60
CA TRP A 39 1.36 -5.13 -6.45
C TRP A 39 1.01 -5.96 -5.22
N VAL A 40 2.04 -6.30 -4.46
CA VAL A 40 1.87 -7.10 -3.25
C VAL A 40 2.58 -6.44 -2.08
N CYS A 41 2.20 -6.85 -0.87
CA CYS A 41 2.85 -6.35 0.34
C CYS A 41 4.34 -6.69 0.31
N PRO A 42 5.22 -5.69 0.51
CA PRO A 42 6.67 -5.95 0.48
C PRO A 42 7.16 -6.79 1.65
N GLU A 43 6.35 -6.94 2.70
CA GLU A 43 6.74 -7.68 3.89
C GLU A 43 6.32 -9.15 3.84
N CYS A 44 5.06 -9.41 3.45
CA CYS A 44 4.54 -10.78 3.48
C CYS A 44 4.06 -11.30 2.13
N GLY A 45 3.95 -10.43 1.12
CA GLY A 45 3.66 -10.85 -0.24
C GLY A 45 2.19 -11.06 -0.57
N VAL A 46 1.26 -10.68 0.31
CA VAL A 46 -0.17 -10.80 -0.01
C VAL A 46 -0.60 -9.68 -0.95
N GLY A 47 -1.68 -9.90 -1.68
CA GLY A 47 -2.20 -8.92 -2.62
C GLY A 47 -2.94 -7.79 -1.96
N LYS A 48 -3.41 -6.85 -2.79
CA LYS A 48 -4.12 -5.66 -2.31
C LYS A 48 -5.41 -6.00 -1.58
N GLU A 49 -6.02 -7.13 -1.92
CA GLU A 49 -7.28 -7.54 -1.30
C GLU A 49 -7.13 -7.84 0.20
N ASP A 50 -5.91 -8.04 0.67
CA ASP A 50 -5.66 -8.28 2.09
C ASP A 50 -5.29 -7.01 2.85
N PHE A 51 -5.60 -5.86 2.28
CA PHE A 51 -5.39 -4.57 2.92
C PHE A 51 -6.72 -3.94 3.27
N SER A 52 -6.72 -3.19 4.38
CA SER A 52 -7.87 -2.41 4.83
C SER A 52 -7.45 -0.97 5.01
N VAL A 53 -8.41 -0.05 4.78
CA VAL A 53 -8.11 1.37 4.98
C VAL A 53 -7.92 1.63 6.48
N GLU A 54 -6.85 2.36 6.79
CA GLU A 54 -6.58 2.82 8.15
C GLU A 54 -6.94 4.29 8.24
N GLU A 55 -7.99 4.58 8.98
CA GLU A 55 -8.45 5.96 9.12
C GLU A 55 -8.02 6.59 10.41
#